data_fee042fb7656fb70e3122b46bdeca89c
#
_entry.id   fee042fb7656fb70e3122b46bdeca89c
#
_cell.length_a   1.000
_cell.length_b   1.000
_cell.length_c   1.000
_cell.angle_alpha   90.00
_cell.angle_beta   90.00
_cell.angle_gamma   90.00
#
_symmetry.space_group_name_H-M   'P 1'
#
loop_
_entity.id
_entity.type
_entity.pdbx_description
1 polymer ?
#
loop_
_entity_poly.entity_id
_entity_poly.type
_entity_poly.pdbx_seq_one_letter_code
_entity_poly.pdbx_strand_id
1 'polypeptide(L)'
;MTAGATIRVLVVEDEPVAAEAHRRYVDRTPGFGTVAVAGTGAVALETLGRAAVDLVLLDMNLPDTHGIDLCRRIRGAGVEVDVLAVTSARELATVRAAAAHGVVGYLLKPFTYPALRERLTAYADYRAQVTAGGDARGQADIDRVLETSRPAASAPLPKGMGRDTLDGVIAALRRSDGLSAAETAEAIGASRITARRYLEYLADAGLVDRVPRYGGAGRPEHEYRWR
;
A
#
# COMPACT_ATOMS: atom_id res chain seq x y z
N MET A 1 -27.49 9.20 -15.89
CA MET A 1 -26.21 8.61 -15.44
C MET A 1 -25.23 8.76 -16.58
N THR A 2 -24.44 9.82 -16.57
CA THR A 2 -23.35 10.05 -17.54
C THR A 2 -22.30 8.96 -17.30
N ALA A 3 -22.07 8.12 -18.30
CA ALA A 3 -20.95 7.17 -18.28
C ALA A 3 -19.66 8.01 -18.19
N GLY A 4 -19.08 8.12 -17.01
CA GLY A 4 -17.78 8.75 -16.83
C GLY A 4 -16.74 8.05 -17.69
N ALA A 5 -15.81 8.79 -18.27
CA ALA A 5 -14.74 8.20 -19.08
C ALA A 5 -13.98 7.17 -18.24
N THR A 6 -13.76 5.98 -18.79
CA THR A 6 -13.00 4.91 -18.13
C THR A 6 -11.56 5.37 -17.89
N ILE A 7 -11.08 5.26 -16.66
CA ILE A 7 -9.69 5.55 -16.28
C ILE A 7 -8.80 4.43 -16.83
N ARG A 8 -7.85 4.79 -17.68
CA ARG A 8 -6.96 3.87 -18.39
C ARG A 8 -5.73 3.59 -17.55
N VAL A 9 -5.54 2.33 -17.18
CA VAL A 9 -4.47 1.90 -16.28
C VAL A 9 -3.41 1.11 -17.02
N LEU A 10 -2.15 1.48 -16.85
CA LEU A 10 -1.00 0.65 -17.19
C LEU A 10 -0.56 -0.10 -15.93
N VAL A 11 -0.53 -1.42 -15.98
CA VAL A 11 0.01 -2.26 -14.91
C VAL A 11 1.48 -2.54 -15.21
N VAL A 12 2.38 -2.20 -14.25
CA VAL A 12 3.83 -2.45 -14.37
C VAL A 12 4.25 -3.38 -13.23
N GLU A 13 4.51 -4.63 -13.57
CA GLU A 13 4.81 -5.72 -12.64
C GLU A 13 5.57 -6.81 -13.40
N ASP A 14 6.70 -7.24 -12.90
CA ASP A 14 7.58 -8.22 -13.56
C ASP A 14 7.20 -9.67 -13.27
N GLU A 15 6.50 -9.93 -12.17
CA GLU A 15 6.06 -11.27 -11.81
C GLU A 15 4.73 -11.59 -12.53
N PRO A 16 4.69 -12.59 -13.46
CA PRO A 16 3.53 -12.78 -14.33
C PRO A 16 2.22 -13.10 -13.59
N VAL A 17 2.29 -13.82 -12.47
CA VAL A 17 1.11 -14.18 -11.68
C VAL A 17 0.55 -12.95 -10.97
N ALA A 18 1.42 -12.12 -10.37
CA ALA A 18 1.04 -10.86 -9.75
C ALA A 18 0.48 -9.88 -10.79
N ALA A 19 1.15 -9.74 -11.95
CA ALA A 19 0.73 -8.89 -13.05
C ALA A 19 -0.70 -9.22 -13.52
N GLU A 20 -0.99 -10.52 -13.72
CA GLU A 20 -2.33 -10.97 -14.11
C GLU A 20 -3.37 -10.74 -13.00
N ALA A 21 -3.00 -10.96 -11.74
CA ALA A 21 -3.88 -10.66 -10.61
C ALA A 21 -4.18 -9.15 -10.52
N HIS A 22 -3.18 -8.30 -10.66
CA HIS A 22 -3.33 -6.84 -10.66
C HIS A 22 -4.21 -6.38 -11.82
N ARG A 23 -3.98 -6.89 -13.03
CA ARG A 23 -4.81 -6.62 -14.21
C ARG A 23 -6.28 -6.95 -13.92
N ARG A 24 -6.58 -8.16 -13.44
CA ARG A 24 -7.95 -8.59 -13.10
C ARG A 24 -8.58 -7.71 -12.02
N TYR A 25 -7.81 -7.27 -11.04
CA TYR A 25 -8.29 -6.39 -9.99
C TYR A 25 -8.68 -5.01 -10.55
N VAL A 26 -7.87 -4.45 -11.44
CA VAL A 26 -8.17 -3.20 -12.14
C VAL A 26 -9.44 -3.36 -12.98
N ASP A 27 -9.50 -4.37 -13.86
CA ASP A 27 -10.62 -4.58 -14.78
C ASP A 27 -11.93 -4.90 -14.07
N ARG A 28 -11.87 -5.47 -12.86
CA ARG A 28 -13.04 -5.73 -12.01
C ARG A 28 -13.54 -4.47 -11.29
N THR A 29 -12.75 -3.40 -11.24
CA THR A 29 -13.11 -2.17 -10.55
C THR A 29 -13.91 -1.26 -11.50
N PRO A 30 -15.19 -0.90 -11.19
CA PRO A 30 -15.99 -0.05 -12.06
C PRO A 30 -15.31 1.28 -12.35
N GLY A 31 -15.32 1.71 -13.62
CA GLY A 31 -14.71 2.96 -14.06
C GLY A 31 -13.22 2.86 -14.39
N PHE A 32 -12.62 1.67 -14.29
CA PHE A 32 -11.22 1.43 -14.62
C PHE A 32 -11.09 0.37 -15.71
N GLY A 33 -10.02 0.45 -16.50
CA GLY A 33 -9.67 -0.55 -17.51
C GLY A 33 -8.18 -0.60 -17.76
N THR A 34 -7.62 -1.81 -17.80
CA THR A 34 -6.20 -2.02 -18.11
C THR A 34 -5.96 -1.85 -19.60
N VAL A 35 -5.05 -0.94 -19.98
CA VAL A 35 -4.66 -0.74 -21.39
C VAL A 35 -3.49 -1.61 -21.81
N ALA A 36 -2.58 -1.90 -20.87
CA ALA A 36 -1.45 -2.80 -21.10
C ALA A 36 -0.88 -3.30 -19.77
N VAL A 37 -0.05 -4.34 -19.88
CA VAL A 37 0.79 -4.86 -18.80
C VAL A 37 2.24 -4.81 -19.27
N ALA A 38 3.13 -4.24 -18.48
CA ALA A 38 4.54 -4.11 -18.75
C ALA A 38 5.35 -4.83 -17.66
N GLY A 39 6.25 -5.74 -18.05
CA GLY A 39 7.11 -6.48 -17.13
C GLY A 39 8.42 -5.74 -16.79
N THR A 40 8.67 -4.57 -17.39
CA THR A 40 9.90 -3.80 -17.20
C THR A 40 9.63 -2.30 -17.31
N GLY A 41 10.50 -1.50 -16.74
CA GLY A 41 10.43 -0.03 -16.88
C GLY A 41 10.63 0.43 -18.32
N ALA A 42 11.44 -0.27 -19.12
CA ALA A 42 11.64 0.03 -20.54
C ALA A 42 10.34 -0.14 -21.35
N VAL A 43 9.62 -1.26 -21.15
CA VAL A 43 8.32 -1.54 -21.80
C VAL A 43 7.26 -0.54 -21.31
N ALA A 44 7.29 -0.17 -20.03
CA ALA A 44 6.37 0.84 -19.51
C ALA A 44 6.54 2.20 -20.19
N LEU A 45 7.78 2.68 -20.37
CA LEU A 45 8.07 3.94 -21.07
C LEU A 45 7.64 3.90 -22.54
N GLU A 46 7.92 2.79 -23.23
CA GLU A 46 7.49 2.60 -24.61
C GLU A 46 5.96 2.65 -24.73
N THR A 47 5.25 1.99 -23.80
CA THR A 47 3.78 1.99 -23.75
C THR A 47 3.22 3.39 -23.51
N LEU A 48 3.80 4.14 -22.57
CA LEU A 48 3.41 5.52 -22.28
C LEU A 48 3.61 6.47 -23.47
N GLY A 49 4.60 6.20 -24.30
CA GLY A 49 4.83 6.97 -25.54
C GLY A 49 3.84 6.68 -26.66
N ARG A 50 3.08 5.57 -26.60
CA ARG A 50 2.20 5.11 -27.67
C ARG A 50 0.72 5.07 -27.29
N ALA A 51 0.41 4.88 -26.03
CA ALA A 51 -0.95 4.75 -25.52
C ALA A 51 -1.28 5.87 -24.52
N ALA A 52 -2.51 6.33 -24.58
CA ALA A 52 -3.00 7.26 -23.58
C ALA A 52 -3.29 6.50 -22.28
N VAL A 53 -2.56 6.83 -21.22
CA VAL A 53 -2.64 6.25 -19.88
C VAL A 53 -2.97 7.35 -18.88
N ASP A 54 -3.89 7.08 -17.97
CA ASP A 54 -4.31 8.01 -16.92
C ASP A 54 -3.64 7.70 -15.59
N LEU A 55 -3.40 6.41 -15.30
CA LEU A 55 -2.81 5.92 -14.07
C LEU A 55 -1.84 4.78 -14.35
N VAL A 56 -0.69 4.80 -13.71
CA VAL A 56 0.26 3.67 -13.68
C VAL A 56 0.15 2.99 -12.32
N LEU A 57 -0.19 1.70 -12.30
CA LEU A 57 -0.04 0.83 -11.13
C LEU A 57 1.36 0.23 -11.20
N LEU A 58 2.28 0.75 -10.39
CA LEU A 58 3.72 0.53 -10.55
C LEU A 58 4.31 -0.28 -9.39
N ASP A 59 4.85 -1.46 -9.69
CA ASP A 59 5.79 -2.11 -8.76
C ASP A 59 7.08 -1.30 -8.65
N MET A 60 7.53 -1.10 -7.41
CA MET A 60 8.74 -0.35 -7.13
C MET A 60 10.02 -1.15 -7.43
N ASN A 61 9.93 -2.49 -7.52
CA ASN A 61 11.04 -3.38 -7.80
C ASN A 61 10.88 -4.04 -9.16
N LEU A 62 11.46 -3.44 -10.18
CA LEU A 62 11.51 -4.00 -11.52
C LEU A 62 12.92 -4.54 -11.83
N PRO A 63 13.05 -5.52 -12.73
CA PRO A 63 14.33 -6.14 -13.03
C PRO A 63 15.36 -5.20 -13.68
N ASP A 64 14.88 -4.15 -14.35
CA ASP A 64 15.71 -3.23 -15.13
C ASP A 64 15.86 -1.84 -14.48
N THR A 65 15.02 -1.49 -13.51
CA THR A 65 15.05 -0.17 -12.85
C THR A 65 14.27 -0.18 -11.54
N HIS A 66 14.63 0.69 -10.62
CA HIS A 66 13.80 0.98 -9.46
C HIS A 66 12.63 1.91 -9.85
N GLY A 67 11.43 1.69 -9.28
CA GLY A 67 10.22 2.43 -9.63
C GLY A 67 10.36 3.96 -9.49
N ILE A 68 11.15 4.46 -8.52
CA ILE A 68 11.41 5.91 -8.38
C ILE A 68 12.17 6.45 -9.59
N ASP A 69 13.17 5.73 -10.07
CA ASP A 69 13.93 6.15 -11.24
C ASP A 69 13.08 6.10 -12.51
N LEU A 70 12.15 5.13 -12.58
CA LEU A 70 11.14 5.11 -13.63
C LEU A 70 10.23 6.35 -13.55
N CYS A 71 9.73 6.72 -12.36
CA CYS A 71 8.94 7.94 -12.17
C CYS A 71 9.70 9.19 -12.63
N ARG A 72 10.99 9.31 -12.29
CA ARG A 72 11.84 10.42 -12.75
C ARG A 72 11.97 10.45 -14.28
N ARG A 73 12.18 9.30 -14.90
CA ARG A 73 12.27 9.18 -16.38
C ARG A 73 10.95 9.54 -17.06
N ILE A 74 9.81 9.12 -16.51
CA ILE A 74 8.47 9.49 -17.00
C ILE A 74 8.32 11.02 -16.98
N ARG A 75 8.66 11.68 -15.86
CA ARG A 75 8.59 13.14 -15.75
C ARG A 75 9.59 13.84 -16.67
N GLY A 76 10.82 13.33 -16.77
CA GLY A 76 11.84 13.84 -17.67
C GLY A 76 11.48 13.75 -19.15
N ALA A 77 10.61 12.79 -19.52
CA ALA A 77 10.04 12.65 -20.85
C ALA A 77 8.81 13.56 -21.10
N GLY A 78 8.42 14.39 -20.12
CA GLY A 78 7.26 15.29 -20.23
C GLY A 78 5.91 14.56 -20.18
N VAL A 79 5.87 13.29 -19.74
CA VAL A 79 4.63 12.52 -19.65
C VAL A 79 3.92 12.85 -18.34
N GLU A 80 2.74 13.43 -18.45
CA GLU A 80 1.85 13.71 -17.32
C GLU A 80 0.93 12.51 -17.07
N VAL A 81 1.35 11.60 -16.20
CA VAL A 81 0.55 10.44 -15.76
C VAL A 81 0.68 10.30 -14.25
N ASP A 82 -0.42 9.92 -13.60
CA ASP A 82 -0.41 9.65 -12.16
C ASP A 82 0.14 8.25 -11.88
N VAL A 83 0.81 8.09 -10.73
CA VAL A 83 1.42 6.81 -10.33
C VAL A 83 0.87 6.36 -8.99
N LEU A 84 0.27 5.16 -8.95
CA LEU A 84 -0.04 4.43 -7.74
C LEU A 84 1.06 3.39 -7.50
N ALA A 85 1.93 3.64 -6.52
CA ALA A 85 3.07 2.78 -6.25
C ALA A 85 2.65 1.52 -5.50
N VAL A 86 3.13 0.37 -5.95
CA VAL A 86 3.01 -0.93 -5.27
C VAL A 86 4.35 -1.25 -4.65
N THR A 87 4.42 -1.38 -3.31
CA THR A 87 5.70 -1.37 -2.60
C THR A 87 5.69 -2.27 -1.37
N SER A 88 6.86 -2.66 -0.89
CA SER A 88 7.03 -3.32 0.40
C SER A 88 7.06 -2.29 1.55
N ALA A 89 6.83 -2.78 2.78
CA ALA A 89 6.92 -1.92 3.98
C ALA A 89 8.31 -1.29 4.17
N ARG A 90 9.38 -1.94 3.66
CA ARG A 90 10.77 -1.45 3.76
C ARG A 90 11.03 -0.22 2.88
N GLU A 91 10.31 -0.09 1.78
CA GLU A 91 10.51 0.97 0.77
C GLU A 91 9.58 2.16 0.95
N LEU A 92 8.62 2.04 1.87
CA LEU A 92 7.58 3.05 2.07
C LEU A 92 8.12 4.46 2.33
N ALA A 93 9.21 4.59 3.11
CA ALA A 93 9.82 5.89 3.38
C ALA A 93 10.38 6.54 2.10
N THR A 94 10.97 5.71 1.23
CA THR A 94 11.54 6.13 -0.06
C THR A 94 10.44 6.52 -1.05
N VAL A 95 9.33 5.77 -1.08
CA VAL A 95 8.16 6.08 -1.91
C VAL A 95 7.47 7.37 -1.47
N ARG A 96 7.37 7.62 -0.17
CA ARG A 96 6.85 8.89 0.36
C ARG A 96 7.68 10.09 -0.07
N ALA A 97 9.00 9.95 -0.10
CA ALA A 97 9.89 11.00 -0.61
C ALA A 97 9.73 11.24 -2.12
N ALA A 98 9.17 10.28 -2.86
CA ALA A 98 8.94 10.37 -4.30
C ALA A 98 7.60 11.05 -4.68
N ALA A 99 6.81 11.56 -3.73
CA ALA A 99 5.55 12.27 -4.00
C ALA A 99 5.74 13.44 -5.01
N ALA A 100 6.90 14.11 -4.96
CA ALA A 100 7.28 15.15 -5.93
C ALA A 100 7.40 14.65 -7.39
N HIS A 101 7.37 13.34 -7.62
CA HIS A 101 7.51 12.73 -8.95
C HIS A 101 6.20 12.14 -9.49
N GLY A 102 5.04 12.65 -9.00
CA GLY A 102 3.72 12.25 -9.50
C GLY A 102 3.18 10.95 -8.91
N VAL A 103 3.74 10.50 -7.80
CA VAL A 103 3.17 9.40 -7.01
C VAL A 103 1.99 9.95 -6.22
N VAL A 104 0.77 9.58 -6.62
CA VAL A 104 -0.48 10.03 -6.01
C VAL A 104 -0.95 9.12 -4.87
N GLY A 105 -0.32 7.96 -4.71
CA GLY A 105 -0.64 7.03 -3.64
C GLY A 105 0.25 5.80 -3.66
N TYR A 106 0.12 4.96 -2.65
CA TYR A 106 0.84 3.69 -2.58
C TYR A 106 -0.03 2.56 -2.02
N LEU A 107 0.32 1.33 -2.36
CA LEU A 107 -0.30 0.10 -1.90
C LEU A 107 0.79 -0.85 -1.40
N LEU A 108 0.64 -1.35 -0.16
CA LEU A 108 1.64 -2.26 0.43
C LEU A 108 1.39 -3.71 0.01
N LYS A 109 2.44 -4.37 -0.49
CA LYS A 109 2.44 -5.83 -0.74
C LYS A 109 2.62 -6.62 0.57
N PRO A 110 1.90 -7.75 0.73
CA PRO A 110 0.85 -8.28 -0.14
C PRO A 110 -0.48 -7.55 0.09
N PHE A 111 -1.28 -7.38 -0.97
CA PHE A 111 -2.59 -6.73 -0.86
C PHE A 111 -3.71 -7.57 -1.48
N THR A 112 -4.93 -7.25 -1.11
CA THR A 112 -6.14 -7.91 -1.62
C THR A 112 -6.91 -7.02 -2.58
N TYR A 113 -7.84 -7.60 -3.35
CA TYR A 113 -8.73 -6.83 -4.22
C TYR A 113 -9.47 -5.68 -3.51
N PRO A 114 -10.07 -5.86 -2.30
CA PRO A 114 -10.69 -4.75 -1.59
C PRO A 114 -9.74 -3.58 -1.31
N ALA A 115 -8.47 -3.86 -0.97
CA ALA A 115 -7.48 -2.82 -0.71
C ALA A 115 -7.13 -2.03 -1.98
N LEU A 116 -6.90 -2.69 -3.12
CA LEU A 116 -6.67 -2.00 -4.38
C LEU A 116 -7.92 -1.21 -4.82
N ARG A 117 -9.11 -1.80 -4.73
CA ARG A 117 -10.37 -1.13 -5.09
C ARG A 117 -10.55 0.17 -4.29
N GLU A 118 -10.29 0.15 -2.99
CA GLU A 118 -10.37 1.35 -2.15
C GLU A 118 -9.46 2.46 -2.67
N ARG A 119 -8.22 2.13 -3.06
CA ARG A 119 -7.26 3.10 -3.63
C ARG A 119 -7.71 3.65 -4.97
N LEU A 120 -8.18 2.77 -5.85
CA LEU A 120 -8.68 3.19 -7.15
C LEU A 120 -9.91 4.08 -7.02
N THR A 121 -10.83 3.77 -6.10
CA THR A 121 -12.02 4.61 -5.86
C THR A 121 -11.60 6.00 -5.33
N ALA A 122 -10.70 6.06 -4.34
CA ALA A 122 -10.19 7.34 -3.83
C ALA A 122 -9.49 8.16 -4.92
N TYR A 123 -8.74 7.50 -5.81
CA TYR A 123 -8.13 8.16 -6.97
C TYR A 123 -9.16 8.70 -7.96
N ALA A 124 -10.24 7.95 -8.25
CA ALA A 124 -11.31 8.42 -9.13
C ALA A 124 -12.00 9.67 -8.57
N ASP A 125 -12.29 9.69 -7.26
CA ASP A 125 -12.88 10.83 -6.57
C ASP A 125 -11.97 12.06 -6.62
N TYR A 126 -10.68 11.89 -6.35
CA TYR A 126 -9.66 12.93 -6.48
C TYR A 126 -9.63 13.50 -7.91
N ARG A 127 -9.53 12.63 -8.92
CA ARG A 127 -9.50 13.05 -10.33
C ARG A 127 -10.76 13.81 -10.74
N ALA A 128 -11.93 13.39 -10.29
CA ALA A 128 -13.20 14.07 -10.56
C ALA A 128 -13.21 15.50 -10.00
N GLN A 129 -12.66 15.70 -8.79
CA GLN A 129 -12.53 17.03 -8.16
C GLN A 129 -11.58 17.94 -8.94
N VAL A 130 -10.42 17.43 -9.34
CA VAL A 130 -9.44 18.17 -10.15
C VAL A 130 -10.03 18.59 -11.51
N THR A 131 -10.77 17.69 -12.17
CA THR A 131 -11.38 17.96 -13.49
C THR A 131 -12.56 18.94 -13.40
N ALA A 132 -13.25 19.00 -12.26
CA ALA A 132 -14.37 19.94 -12.02
C ALA A 132 -13.95 21.40 -11.79
N GLY A 133 -12.66 21.75 -11.98
CA GLY A 133 -12.16 23.13 -11.90
C GLY A 133 -11.81 23.60 -10.49
N GLY A 134 -11.63 22.67 -9.56
CA GLY A 134 -11.02 22.96 -8.26
C GLY A 134 -9.52 23.19 -8.44
N ASP A 135 -9.00 24.28 -7.91
CA ASP A 135 -7.56 24.62 -7.84
C ASP A 135 -6.80 23.67 -6.87
N ALA A 136 -7.06 22.37 -7.01
CA ALA A 136 -6.66 21.33 -6.08
C ALA A 136 -5.34 20.61 -6.49
N ARG A 137 -4.34 21.36 -6.93
CA ARG A 137 -2.95 20.89 -6.93
C ARG A 137 -2.25 21.25 -5.61
N GLY A 138 -3.02 21.33 -4.52
CA GLY A 138 -2.49 21.60 -3.19
C GLY A 138 -1.88 20.32 -2.60
N GLN A 139 -0.71 20.46 -1.95
CA GLN A 139 -0.04 19.42 -1.16
C GLN A 139 -1.03 18.70 -0.21
N ALA A 140 -2.05 19.40 0.29
CA ALA A 140 -3.07 18.86 1.19
C ALA A 140 -3.97 17.77 0.55
N ASP A 141 -4.22 17.80 -0.76
CA ASP A 141 -5.05 16.80 -1.42
C ASP A 141 -4.24 15.56 -1.79
N ILE A 142 -2.97 15.76 -2.16
CA ILE A 142 -1.97 14.68 -2.29
C ILE A 142 -1.75 14.02 -0.92
N ASP A 143 -1.61 14.82 0.14
CA ASP A 143 -1.45 14.33 1.51
C ASP A 143 -2.70 13.56 1.98
N ARG A 144 -3.91 13.99 1.60
CA ARG A 144 -5.15 13.25 1.93
C ARG A 144 -5.22 11.91 1.19
N VAL A 145 -4.84 11.84 -0.08
CA VAL A 145 -4.71 10.57 -0.82
C VAL A 145 -3.56 9.73 -0.24
N LEU A 146 -2.46 10.37 0.16
CA LEU A 146 -1.34 9.73 0.86
C LEU A 146 -1.68 9.37 2.31
N GLU A 147 -2.49 10.16 3.03
CA GLU A 147 -2.94 9.87 4.41
C GLU A 147 -3.96 8.73 4.47
N THR A 148 -4.82 8.58 3.45
CA THR A 148 -5.63 7.37 3.25
C THR A 148 -4.73 6.14 3.02
N SER A 149 -3.45 6.37 2.77
CA SER A 149 -2.38 5.37 2.62
C SER A 149 -1.73 4.96 3.96
N ARG A 150 -2.34 5.25 5.11
CA ARG A 150 -1.92 4.58 6.35
C ARG A 150 -2.04 3.06 6.16
N PRO A 151 -1.02 2.27 6.56
CA PRO A 151 -1.11 0.82 6.51
C PRO A 151 -2.40 0.38 7.22
N ALA A 152 -2.86 -0.84 7.03
CA ALA A 152 -4.11 -1.47 7.52
C ALA A 152 -4.63 -1.04 8.92
N ALA A 153 -3.97 -0.12 9.56
CA ALA A 153 -4.39 0.66 10.70
C ALA A 153 -5.63 1.56 10.46
N SER A 154 -6.11 1.76 9.22
CA SER A 154 -7.34 2.54 8.92
C SER A 154 -8.53 1.67 8.53
N ALA A 155 -8.35 0.38 8.26
CA ALA A 155 -9.49 -0.52 8.20
C ALA A 155 -10.25 -0.45 9.53
N PRO A 156 -11.61 -0.47 9.54
CA PRO A 156 -12.34 -0.56 10.78
C PRO A 156 -11.82 -1.77 11.54
N LEU A 157 -11.25 -1.52 12.71
CA LEU A 157 -10.72 -2.57 13.56
C LEU A 157 -11.83 -3.59 13.86
N PRO A 158 -11.53 -4.88 13.95
CA PRO A 158 -12.49 -5.88 14.38
C PRO A 158 -13.21 -5.43 15.65
N LYS A 159 -14.51 -5.76 15.77
CA LYS A 159 -15.33 -5.41 16.94
C LYS A 159 -14.55 -5.68 18.25
N GLY A 160 -14.45 -4.67 19.10
CA GLY A 160 -13.75 -4.75 20.38
C GLY A 160 -12.25 -4.46 20.34
N MET A 161 -11.70 -3.99 19.22
CA MET A 161 -10.34 -3.47 19.14
C MET A 161 -10.34 -1.94 19.04
N GLY A 162 -9.57 -1.27 19.91
CA GLY A 162 -9.40 0.18 19.93
C GLY A 162 -8.10 0.61 19.26
N ARG A 163 -8.13 1.77 18.60
CA ARG A 163 -6.97 2.32 17.90
C ARG A 163 -5.81 2.62 18.85
N ASP A 164 -6.08 3.27 19.97
CA ASP A 164 -5.04 3.66 20.93
C ASP A 164 -4.28 2.44 21.47
N THR A 165 -5.00 1.34 21.70
CA THR A 165 -4.38 0.09 22.15
C THR A 165 -3.52 -0.55 21.04
N LEU A 166 -3.97 -0.50 19.78
CA LEU A 166 -3.19 -0.97 18.64
C LEU A 166 -1.89 -0.17 18.48
N ASP A 167 -1.98 1.15 18.53
CA ASP A 167 -0.83 2.04 18.43
C ASP A 167 0.17 1.81 19.58
N GLY A 168 -0.33 1.55 20.80
CA GLY A 168 0.48 1.15 21.95
C GLY A 168 1.24 -0.17 21.72
N VAL A 169 0.56 -1.20 21.17
CA VAL A 169 1.18 -2.49 20.84
C VAL A 169 2.27 -2.32 19.77
N ILE A 170 1.99 -1.55 18.71
CA ILE A 170 2.95 -1.26 17.65
C ILE A 170 4.17 -0.53 18.21
N ALA A 171 3.97 0.47 19.07
CA ALA A 171 5.05 1.22 19.68
C ALA A 171 5.91 0.36 20.62
N ALA A 172 5.31 -0.59 21.34
CA ALA A 172 6.05 -1.53 22.19
C ALA A 172 6.92 -2.48 21.35
N LEU A 173 6.34 -3.08 20.30
CA LEU A 173 7.06 -4.00 19.40
C LEU A 173 8.24 -3.33 18.70
N ARG A 174 8.07 -2.10 18.21
CA ARG A 174 9.14 -1.35 17.51
C ARG A 174 10.32 -0.94 18.41
N ARG A 175 10.12 -0.94 19.73
CA ARG A 175 11.18 -0.64 20.71
C ARG A 175 11.87 -1.88 21.26
N SER A 176 11.49 -3.07 20.80
CA SER A 176 12.02 -4.35 21.26
C SER A 176 12.42 -5.24 20.11
N ASP A 177 13.29 -6.20 20.34
CA ASP A 177 13.68 -7.23 19.38
C ASP A 177 12.63 -8.34 19.23
N GLY A 178 11.57 -8.29 20.05
CA GLY A 178 10.43 -9.19 20.08
C GLY A 178 9.77 -9.26 21.45
N LEU A 179 8.46 -9.41 21.48
CA LEU A 179 7.66 -9.49 22.70
C LEU A 179 6.70 -10.68 22.65
N SER A 180 6.56 -11.36 23.79
CA SER A 180 5.45 -12.30 24.03
C SER A 180 4.14 -11.54 24.32
N ALA A 181 3.01 -12.24 24.31
CA ALA A 181 1.73 -11.66 24.68
C ALA A 181 1.68 -11.17 26.14
N ALA A 182 2.49 -11.75 27.03
CA ALA A 182 2.58 -11.33 28.42
C ALA A 182 3.38 -10.03 28.55
N GLU A 183 4.55 -9.97 27.93
CA GLU A 183 5.42 -8.76 27.92
C GLU A 183 4.71 -7.58 27.21
N THR A 184 4.00 -7.85 26.13
CA THR A 184 3.20 -6.81 25.45
C THR A 184 2.08 -6.29 26.34
N ALA A 185 1.38 -7.19 27.06
CA ALA A 185 0.31 -6.81 27.99
C ALA A 185 0.82 -5.90 29.10
N GLU A 186 1.98 -6.18 29.67
CA GLU A 186 2.66 -5.35 30.66
C GLU A 186 3.03 -3.98 30.08
N ALA A 187 3.63 -3.97 28.89
CA ALA A 187 4.08 -2.74 28.22
C ALA A 187 2.96 -1.75 27.91
N ILE A 188 1.73 -2.24 27.64
CA ILE A 188 0.58 -1.40 27.27
C ILE A 188 -0.48 -1.27 28.36
N GLY A 189 -0.27 -1.87 29.53
CA GLY A 189 -1.23 -1.85 30.64
C GLY A 189 -2.56 -2.57 30.33
N ALA A 190 -2.53 -3.65 29.55
CA ALA A 190 -3.71 -4.41 29.12
C ALA A 190 -3.69 -5.86 29.61
N SER A 191 -4.79 -6.60 29.41
CA SER A 191 -4.78 -8.04 29.68
C SER A 191 -3.97 -8.82 28.64
N ARG A 192 -3.37 -9.96 29.04
CA ARG A 192 -2.66 -10.86 28.12
C ARG A 192 -3.55 -11.33 26.95
N ILE A 193 -4.84 -11.53 27.20
CA ILE A 193 -5.80 -11.91 26.16
C ILE A 193 -5.97 -10.77 25.15
N THR A 194 -6.06 -9.54 25.65
CA THR A 194 -6.14 -8.34 24.82
C THR A 194 -4.87 -8.20 23.97
N ALA A 195 -3.70 -8.20 24.60
CA ALA A 195 -2.41 -8.08 23.91
C ALA A 195 -2.25 -9.15 22.81
N ARG A 196 -2.55 -10.42 23.13
CA ARG A 196 -2.50 -11.52 22.18
C ARG A 196 -3.40 -11.29 20.97
N ARG A 197 -4.63 -10.79 21.17
CA ARG A 197 -5.57 -10.51 20.07
C ARG A 197 -5.00 -9.47 19.09
N TYR A 198 -4.32 -8.42 19.59
CA TYR A 198 -3.69 -7.41 18.74
C TYR A 198 -2.44 -7.94 18.05
N LEU A 199 -1.63 -8.76 18.74
CA LEU A 199 -0.45 -9.40 18.16
C LEU A 199 -0.83 -10.37 17.03
N GLU A 200 -1.87 -11.20 17.23
CA GLU A 200 -2.41 -12.07 16.18
C GLU A 200 -2.94 -11.26 14.99
N TYR A 201 -3.68 -10.18 15.25
CA TYR A 201 -4.14 -9.26 14.20
C TYR A 201 -2.97 -8.68 13.38
N LEU A 202 -1.88 -8.26 14.04
CA LEU A 202 -0.68 -7.76 13.36
C LEU A 202 0.06 -8.88 12.59
N ALA A 203 0.05 -10.11 13.12
CA ALA A 203 0.64 -11.26 12.44
C ALA A 203 -0.16 -11.66 11.20
N ASP A 204 -1.49 -11.69 11.29
CA ASP A 204 -2.38 -11.96 10.17
C ASP A 204 -2.31 -10.85 9.09
N ALA A 205 -2.01 -9.61 9.50
CA ALA A 205 -1.71 -8.49 8.61
C ALA A 205 -0.28 -8.53 8.03
N GLY A 206 0.55 -9.52 8.41
CA GLY A 206 1.93 -9.66 7.93
C GLY A 206 2.91 -8.60 8.45
N LEU A 207 2.55 -7.84 9.49
CA LEU A 207 3.36 -6.76 10.06
C LEU A 207 4.35 -7.25 11.12
N VAL A 208 4.12 -8.45 11.68
CA VAL A 208 5.00 -9.08 12.65
C VAL A 208 5.20 -10.56 12.32
N ASP A 209 6.37 -11.07 12.65
CA ASP A 209 6.68 -12.50 12.58
C ASP A 209 6.38 -13.18 13.91
N ARG A 210 5.77 -14.36 13.83
CA ARG A 210 5.49 -15.22 14.99
C ARG A 210 6.62 -16.24 15.12
N VAL A 211 7.44 -16.13 16.14
CA VAL A 211 8.57 -17.02 16.40
C VAL A 211 8.31 -17.86 17.66
N PRO A 212 8.47 -19.19 17.63
CA PRO A 212 8.38 -20.00 18.84
C PRO A 212 9.51 -19.63 19.81
N ARG A 213 9.17 -19.34 21.07
CA ARG A 213 10.16 -19.09 22.15
C ARG A 213 10.21 -20.32 23.06
N TYR A 214 11.36 -20.99 23.06
CA TYR A 214 11.65 -22.12 23.90
C TYR A 214 12.49 -21.66 25.09
N GLY A 215 12.11 -21.92 26.34
CA GLY A 215 12.96 -21.56 27.49
C GLY A 215 12.28 -21.44 28.85
N GLY A 216 11.00 -21.81 28.98
CA GLY A 216 10.30 -21.83 30.27
C GLY A 216 9.74 -23.20 30.62
N ALA A 217 9.55 -23.51 31.93
CA ALA A 217 8.80 -24.68 32.38
C ALA A 217 7.31 -24.45 32.04
N GLY A 218 6.85 -24.87 30.85
CA GLY A 218 5.47 -24.71 30.39
C GLY A 218 5.31 -24.90 28.88
N ARG A 219 4.09 -24.64 28.41
CA ARG A 219 3.75 -24.71 26.98
C ARG A 219 4.55 -23.65 26.20
N PRO A 220 5.11 -23.94 25.01
CA PRO A 220 5.86 -22.98 24.21
C PRO A 220 5.07 -21.69 24.03
N GLU A 221 5.70 -20.55 24.32
CA GLU A 221 5.14 -19.23 24.04
C GLU A 221 5.55 -18.75 22.66
N HIS A 222 4.72 -17.90 22.04
CA HIS A 222 5.08 -17.19 20.82
C HIS A 222 5.64 -15.82 21.17
N GLU A 223 6.73 -15.48 20.52
CA GLU A 223 7.30 -14.13 20.48
C GLU A 223 6.92 -13.50 19.13
N TYR A 224 6.56 -12.25 19.16
CA TYR A 224 6.19 -11.48 17.98
C TYR A 224 7.25 -10.43 17.72
N ARG A 225 7.83 -10.43 16.52
CA ARG A 225 8.89 -9.53 16.10
C ARG A 225 8.37 -8.62 14.99
N TRP A 226 8.61 -7.34 15.13
CA TRP A 226 8.29 -6.39 14.08
C TRP A 226 9.16 -6.69 12.84
N ARG A 227 8.54 -6.67 11.65
CA ARG A 227 9.25 -6.86 10.38
C ARG A 227 9.96 -5.60 9.93
#